data_a977908f786480a9cd010b05cb1dc5c6
#
_entry.id   a977908f786480a9cd010b05cb1dc5c6
#
_cell.length_a   1.000
_cell.length_b   1.000
_cell.length_c   1.000
_cell.angle_alpha   90.00
_cell.angle_beta   90.00
_cell.angle_gamma   90.00
#
_symmetry.space_group_name_H-M   'P 1'
#
loop_
_entity.id
_entity.type
_entity.pdbx_description
1 polymer ?
#
loop_
_entity_poly.entity_id
_entity_poly.type
_entity_poly.pdbx_seq_one_letter_code
_entity_poly.pdbx_strand_id
1 'polypeptide(L)'
;MFIFTQVWNLANCRLKTNHIGHTGYLNTVTMSPDGSLCASGGKDAKAMLWDLNDGKHLYTLDHADTINSLVFSPNRYWLCAATGPSIKIWDLESKNMVEELRPEVAGTAVRADPPQCLSMAWSSDGQTLFAGYSDNLIRVWQVSVSTR
;
A
#
# COMPACT_ATOMS: atom_id res chain seq x y z
N MET A 1 -7.87 12.20 -20.01
CA MET A 1 -8.23 12.17 -18.56
C MET A 1 -6.96 12.21 -17.74
N PHE A 2 -6.92 13.12 -16.78
CA PHE A 2 -5.77 13.24 -15.89
C PHE A 2 -6.03 12.41 -14.62
N ILE A 3 -5.07 11.57 -14.25
CA ILE A 3 -5.13 10.73 -13.07
C ILE A 3 -3.98 11.14 -12.17
N PHE A 4 -4.31 11.73 -11.02
CA PHE A 4 -3.27 12.27 -10.14
C PHE A 4 -3.74 12.33 -8.69
N THR A 5 -2.77 12.40 -7.79
CA THR A 5 -2.98 12.64 -6.37
C THR A 5 -2.82 14.14 -6.10
N GLN A 6 -3.72 14.70 -5.30
CA GLN A 6 -3.68 16.11 -4.93
C GLN A 6 -3.29 16.29 -3.48
N VAL A 7 -2.43 17.25 -3.24
CA VAL A 7 -2.05 17.67 -1.89
C VAL A 7 -2.63 19.06 -1.63
N TRP A 8 -3.42 19.17 -0.57
CA TRP A 8 -4.12 20.40 -0.22
C TRP A 8 -3.64 20.96 1.12
N ASN A 9 -3.54 22.27 1.21
CA ASN A 9 -3.31 22.96 2.47
C ASN A 9 -4.67 23.16 3.16
N LEU A 10 -4.85 22.51 4.31
CA LEU A 10 -6.13 22.56 5.02
C LEU A 10 -6.35 23.88 5.78
N ALA A 11 -5.28 24.63 6.07
CA ALA A 11 -5.41 25.90 6.76
C ALA A 11 -6.08 26.98 5.88
N ASN A 12 -5.83 26.96 4.57
CA ASN A 12 -6.37 27.93 3.62
C ASN A 12 -7.17 27.31 2.48
N CYS A 13 -7.33 25.97 2.48
CA CYS A 13 -8.07 25.21 1.46
C CYS A 13 -7.54 25.42 0.02
N ARG A 14 -6.24 25.64 -0.11
CA ARG A 14 -5.61 25.79 -1.41
C ARG A 14 -4.87 24.54 -1.84
N LEU A 15 -4.93 24.28 -3.15
CA LEU A 15 -4.16 23.20 -3.76
C LEU A 15 -2.66 23.52 -3.65
N LYS A 16 -1.90 22.58 -3.10
CA LYS A 16 -0.46 22.72 -2.96
C LYS A 16 0.28 22.10 -4.14
N THR A 17 -0.06 20.86 -4.48
CA THR A 17 0.65 20.10 -5.52
C THR A 17 -0.26 19.04 -6.13
N ASN A 18 -0.07 18.80 -7.43
CA ASN A 18 -0.58 17.62 -8.13
C ASN A 18 0.58 16.66 -8.37
N HIS A 19 0.41 15.40 -7.95
CA HIS A 19 1.35 14.34 -8.28
C HIS A 19 0.85 13.61 -9.52
N ILE A 20 1.51 13.82 -10.64
CA ILE A 20 1.11 13.31 -11.96
C ILE A 20 2.11 12.23 -12.41
N GLY A 21 1.62 11.07 -12.85
CA GLY A 21 2.48 9.99 -13.31
C GLY A 21 1.75 8.67 -13.51
N HIS A 22 0.63 8.47 -12.84
CA HIS A 22 -0.17 7.26 -13.01
C HIS A 22 -0.88 7.22 -14.36
N THR A 23 -1.03 6.02 -14.91
CA THR A 23 -1.69 5.77 -16.20
C THR A 23 -3.02 5.04 -16.06
N GLY A 24 -3.47 4.77 -14.84
CA GLY A 24 -4.76 4.18 -14.54
C GLY A 24 -5.36 4.80 -13.28
N TYR A 25 -6.65 4.58 -13.04
CA TYR A 25 -7.33 5.18 -11.89
C TYR A 25 -6.70 4.74 -10.56
N LEU A 26 -6.79 5.64 -9.58
CA LEU A 26 -6.22 5.44 -8.26
C LEU A 26 -7.26 4.87 -7.29
N ASN A 27 -6.87 3.87 -6.53
CA ASN A 27 -7.70 3.26 -5.49
C ASN A 27 -7.28 3.70 -4.09
N THR A 28 -6.02 4.10 -3.93
CA THR A 28 -5.45 4.29 -2.61
C THR A 28 -4.37 5.35 -2.62
N VAL A 29 -4.32 6.10 -1.56
CA VAL A 29 -3.27 7.05 -1.24
C VAL A 29 -3.02 6.99 0.26
N THR A 30 -1.75 7.07 0.65
CA THR A 30 -1.35 7.03 2.06
C THR A 30 -0.13 7.90 2.29
N MET A 31 0.05 8.34 3.52
CA MET A 31 1.17 9.19 3.92
C MET A 31 2.02 8.46 4.96
N SER A 32 3.33 8.63 4.87
CA SER A 32 4.25 8.08 5.87
C SER A 32 4.00 8.69 7.26
N PRO A 33 4.36 7.98 8.34
CA PRO A 33 4.11 8.46 9.70
C PRO A 33 4.75 9.81 10.01
N ASP A 34 5.91 10.11 9.42
CA ASP A 34 6.62 11.37 9.61
C ASP A 34 6.13 12.51 8.69
N GLY A 35 5.19 12.20 7.79
CA GLY A 35 4.65 13.18 6.86
C GLY A 35 5.55 13.57 5.70
N SER A 36 6.67 12.88 5.50
CA SER A 36 7.64 13.22 4.44
C SER A 36 7.32 12.59 3.09
N LEU A 37 6.63 11.45 3.09
CA LEU A 37 6.33 10.68 1.88
C LEU A 37 4.83 10.47 1.70
N CYS A 38 4.44 10.37 0.43
CA CYS A 38 3.12 9.89 0.02
C CYS A 38 3.32 8.69 -0.90
N ALA A 39 2.42 7.72 -0.80
CA ALA A 39 2.36 6.61 -1.74
C ALA A 39 0.97 6.54 -2.36
N SER A 40 0.92 6.29 -3.66
CA SER A 40 -0.33 6.17 -4.41
C SER A 40 -0.30 4.94 -5.31
N GLY A 41 -1.47 4.34 -5.54
CA GLY A 41 -1.57 3.13 -6.35
C GLY A 41 -2.98 2.86 -6.83
N GLY A 42 -3.08 2.05 -7.88
CA GLY A 42 -4.38 1.71 -8.45
C GLY A 42 -4.29 0.76 -9.65
N LYS A 43 -5.04 1.05 -10.67
CA LYS A 43 -5.25 0.19 -11.83
C LYS A 43 -3.99 -0.09 -12.64
N ASP A 44 -3.05 0.84 -12.69
CA ASP A 44 -1.80 0.66 -13.45
C ASP A 44 -0.80 -0.29 -12.78
N ALA A 45 -1.15 -0.85 -11.61
CA ALA A 45 -0.31 -1.80 -10.87
C ALA A 45 1.02 -1.20 -10.39
N LYS A 46 1.09 0.10 -10.24
CA LYS A 46 2.28 0.81 -9.79
C LYS A 46 2.03 1.49 -8.45
N ALA A 47 2.91 1.24 -7.47
CA ALA A 47 2.95 2.04 -6.26
C ALA A 47 4.00 3.13 -6.45
N MET A 48 3.56 4.36 -6.52
CA MET A 48 4.44 5.51 -6.72
C MET A 48 4.69 6.22 -5.41
N LEU A 49 5.95 6.48 -5.12
CA LEU A 49 6.40 7.19 -3.93
C LEU A 49 6.72 8.64 -4.30
N TRP A 50 6.22 9.56 -3.50
CA TRP A 50 6.33 11.00 -3.73
C TRP A 50 6.93 11.68 -2.52
N ASP A 51 7.84 12.62 -2.77
CA ASP A 51 8.37 13.51 -1.73
C ASP A 51 7.36 14.63 -1.48
N LEU A 52 6.86 14.74 -0.24
CA LEU A 52 5.87 15.77 0.08
C LEU A 52 6.48 17.15 0.33
N ASN A 53 7.79 17.24 0.51
CA ASN A 53 8.46 18.53 0.72
C ASN A 53 8.65 19.28 -0.60
N ASP A 54 9.12 18.60 -1.64
CA ASP A 54 9.39 19.23 -2.94
C ASP A 54 8.43 18.82 -4.06
N GLY A 55 7.52 17.88 -3.78
CA GLY A 55 6.51 17.43 -4.74
C GLY A 55 7.02 16.51 -5.83
N LYS A 56 8.21 15.96 -5.69
CA LYS A 56 8.83 15.13 -6.73
C LYS A 56 8.48 13.67 -6.60
N HIS A 57 8.38 13.00 -7.75
CA HIS A 57 8.33 11.55 -7.82
C HIS A 57 9.69 10.97 -7.44
N LEU A 58 9.72 10.05 -6.49
CA LEU A 58 10.95 9.42 -6.02
C LEU A 58 11.26 8.15 -6.79
N TYR A 59 10.36 7.17 -6.73
CA TYR A 59 10.50 5.92 -7.46
C TYR A 59 9.16 5.18 -7.52
N THR A 60 9.15 4.11 -8.31
CA THR A 60 7.95 3.27 -8.53
C THR A 60 8.26 1.84 -8.15
N LEU A 61 7.32 1.21 -7.45
CA LEU A 61 7.34 -0.22 -7.15
C LEU A 61 6.31 -0.91 -8.05
N ASP A 62 6.78 -1.78 -8.93
CA ASP A 62 5.93 -2.46 -9.89
C ASP A 62 5.27 -3.70 -9.29
N HIS A 63 4.02 -3.92 -9.66
CA HIS A 63 3.21 -5.05 -9.24
C HIS A 63 2.60 -5.73 -10.46
N ALA A 64 2.11 -6.96 -10.28
CA ALA A 64 1.53 -7.74 -11.37
C ALA A 64 0.06 -7.43 -11.62
N ASP A 65 -0.62 -6.80 -10.68
CA ASP A 65 -2.06 -6.56 -10.71
C ASP A 65 -2.41 -5.23 -10.05
N THR A 66 -3.66 -4.81 -10.21
CA THR A 66 -4.21 -3.59 -9.59
C THR A 66 -3.89 -3.54 -8.11
N ILE A 67 -3.46 -2.38 -7.65
CA ILE A 67 -3.24 -2.12 -6.22
C ILE A 67 -4.55 -1.63 -5.62
N ASN A 68 -5.02 -2.32 -4.58
CA ASN A 68 -6.26 -2.01 -3.90
C ASN A 68 -6.06 -1.13 -2.67
N SER A 69 -4.93 -1.31 -1.97
CA SER A 69 -4.63 -0.58 -0.75
C SER A 69 -3.13 -0.47 -0.53
N LEU A 70 -2.71 0.64 0.05
CA LEU A 70 -1.34 0.90 0.47
C LEU A 70 -1.35 1.41 1.90
N VAL A 71 -0.46 0.91 2.75
CA VAL A 71 -0.28 1.44 4.10
C VAL A 71 1.20 1.44 4.48
N PHE A 72 1.64 2.50 5.14
CA PHE A 72 2.98 2.53 5.74
C PHE A 72 2.96 1.87 7.11
N SER A 73 4.01 1.14 7.44
CA SER A 73 4.22 0.68 8.80
C SER A 73 4.47 1.89 9.72
N PRO A 74 3.91 1.89 10.94
CA PRO A 74 4.10 3.02 11.86
C PRO A 74 5.48 3.06 12.51
N ASN A 75 6.24 1.96 12.52
CA ASN A 75 7.51 1.87 13.24
C ASN A 75 8.68 1.31 12.42
N ARG A 76 8.43 0.90 11.18
CA ARG A 76 9.46 0.41 10.26
C ARG A 76 9.36 1.15 8.93
N TYR A 77 10.47 1.21 8.19
CA TYR A 77 10.48 1.87 6.89
C TYR A 77 9.93 0.94 5.80
N TRP A 78 8.70 0.49 6.02
CA TRP A 78 7.99 -0.46 5.14
C TRP A 78 6.74 0.15 4.54
N LEU A 79 6.46 -0.24 3.31
CA LEU A 79 5.19 0.01 2.63
C LEU A 79 4.54 -1.34 2.30
N CYS A 80 3.29 -1.52 2.70
CA CYS A 80 2.52 -2.71 2.36
C CYS A 80 1.57 -2.39 1.21
N ALA A 81 1.57 -3.23 0.19
CA ALA A 81 0.73 -3.10 -0.99
C ALA A 81 -0.17 -4.32 -1.15
N ALA A 82 -1.49 -4.10 -1.08
CA ALA A 82 -2.48 -5.13 -1.36
C ALA A 82 -2.73 -5.18 -2.86
N THR A 83 -2.37 -6.28 -3.49
CA THR A 83 -2.51 -6.49 -4.93
C THR A 83 -3.06 -7.90 -5.17
N GLY A 84 -4.29 -8.00 -5.69
CA GLY A 84 -4.97 -9.28 -5.81
C GLY A 84 -5.09 -9.97 -4.45
N PRO A 85 -4.79 -11.25 -4.34
CA PRO A 85 -4.85 -11.98 -3.06
C PRO A 85 -3.66 -11.71 -2.15
N SER A 86 -2.56 -11.14 -2.67
CA SER A 86 -1.32 -11.02 -1.90
C SER A 86 -1.13 -9.63 -1.32
N ILE A 87 -0.38 -9.58 -0.23
CA ILE A 87 0.14 -8.35 0.35
C ILE A 87 1.66 -8.39 0.22
N LYS A 88 2.22 -7.43 -0.49
CA LYS A 88 3.67 -7.30 -0.65
C LYS A 88 4.19 -6.26 0.31
N ILE A 89 5.19 -6.62 1.08
CA ILE A 89 5.83 -5.72 2.04
C ILE A 89 7.18 -5.29 1.45
N TRP A 90 7.32 -3.99 1.26
CA TRP A 90 8.50 -3.40 0.65
C TRP A 90 9.33 -2.65 1.69
N ASP A 91 10.63 -2.90 1.70
CA ASP A 91 11.60 -2.06 2.41
C ASP A 91 11.90 -0.83 1.54
N LEU A 92 11.61 0.35 2.04
CA LEU A 92 11.74 1.58 1.25
C LEU A 92 13.18 2.07 1.16
N GLU A 93 14.05 1.64 2.04
CA GLU A 93 15.46 1.98 1.98
C GLU A 93 16.18 1.21 0.87
N SER A 94 16.05 -0.11 0.89
CA SER A 94 16.66 -0.99 -0.12
C SER A 94 15.85 -1.09 -1.41
N LYS A 95 14.55 -0.72 -1.36
CA LYS A 95 13.57 -0.90 -2.45
C LYS A 95 13.34 -2.35 -2.83
N ASN A 96 13.62 -3.26 -1.90
CA ASN A 96 13.41 -4.69 -2.07
C ASN A 96 12.15 -5.16 -1.35
N MET A 97 11.55 -6.22 -1.90
CA MET A 97 10.44 -6.89 -1.23
C MET A 97 10.96 -7.70 -0.05
N VAL A 98 10.42 -7.44 1.14
CA VAL A 98 10.77 -8.14 2.38
C VAL A 98 10.01 -9.44 2.51
N GLU A 99 8.71 -9.39 2.20
CA GLU A 99 7.80 -10.52 2.39
C GLU A 99 6.60 -10.39 1.47
N GLU A 100 6.01 -11.52 1.12
CA GLU A 100 4.73 -11.59 0.41
C GLU A 100 3.78 -12.46 1.24
N LEU A 101 2.68 -11.87 1.67
CA LEU A 101 1.65 -12.56 2.46
C LEU A 101 0.53 -13.01 1.54
N ARG A 102 0.19 -14.30 1.60
CA ARG A 102 -0.93 -14.86 0.86
C ARG A 102 -1.89 -15.52 1.84
N PRO A 103 -3.21 -15.39 1.62
CA PRO A 103 -4.18 -16.04 2.48
C PRO A 103 -4.15 -17.54 2.29
N GLU A 104 -4.28 -18.29 3.39
CA GLU A 104 -4.56 -19.70 3.31
C GLU A 104 -6.03 -19.90 2.98
N VAL A 105 -6.31 -20.74 1.99
CA VAL A 105 -7.65 -21.05 1.54
C VAL A 105 -7.90 -22.52 1.77
N ALA A 106 -9.05 -22.87 2.37
CA ALA A 106 -9.43 -24.26 2.61
C ALA A 106 -9.43 -25.05 1.28
N GLY A 107 -8.92 -26.29 1.33
CA GLY A 107 -8.57 -27.08 0.15
C GLY A 107 -9.68 -27.42 -0.83
N THR A 108 -10.94 -27.08 -0.55
CA THR A 108 -12.08 -27.23 -1.46
C THR A 108 -12.29 -26.01 -2.35
N ALA A 109 -11.58 -24.92 -2.13
CA ALA A 109 -11.75 -23.67 -2.84
C ALA A 109 -10.89 -23.56 -4.12
N VAL A 110 -10.36 -24.66 -4.63
CA VAL A 110 -9.45 -24.69 -5.77
C VAL A 110 -10.08 -24.14 -7.07
N ARG A 111 -11.38 -23.99 -7.11
CA ARG A 111 -12.11 -23.49 -8.30
C ARG A 111 -12.59 -22.06 -8.16
N ALA A 112 -12.59 -21.50 -6.98
CA ALA A 112 -12.97 -20.12 -6.77
C ALA A 112 -11.76 -19.23 -7.01
N ASP A 113 -12.00 -18.02 -7.49
CA ASP A 113 -10.96 -17.01 -7.49
C ASP A 113 -10.48 -16.81 -6.06
N PRO A 114 -9.16 -16.68 -5.85
CA PRO A 114 -8.66 -16.43 -4.50
C PRO A 114 -9.25 -15.11 -3.96
N PRO A 115 -9.47 -15.03 -2.64
CA PRO A 115 -9.99 -13.79 -2.07
C PRO A 115 -9.02 -12.64 -2.30
N GLN A 116 -9.59 -11.47 -2.61
CA GLN A 116 -8.82 -10.26 -2.86
C GLN A 116 -8.64 -9.49 -1.56
N CYS A 117 -7.43 -9.03 -1.30
CA CYS A 117 -7.18 -8.08 -0.21
C CYS A 117 -7.62 -6.69 -0.65
N LEU A 118 -8.56 -6.09 0.06
CA LEU A 118 -9.18 -4.83 -0.32
C LEU A 118 -8.74 -3.66 0.55
N SER A 119 -8.39 -3.91 1.81
CA SER A 119 -8.01 -2.86 2.75
C SER A 119 -7.06 -3.40 3.80
N MET A 120 -6.25 -2.50 4.36
CA MET A 120 -5.26 -2.86 5.38
C MET A 120 -5.17 -1.77 6.43
N ALA A 121 -4.78 -2.17 7.64
CA ALA A 121 -4.44 -1.25 8.72
C ALA A 121 -3.44 -1.89 9.66
N TRP A 122 -2.49 -1.10 10.15
CA TRP A 122 -1.54 -1.53 11.18
C TRP A 122 -2.07 -1.21 12.56
N SER A 123 -1.71 -2.04 13.54
CA SER A 123 -1.81 -1.64 14.94
C SER A 123 -0.83 -0.48 15.22
N SER A 124 -1.14 0.33 16.22
CA SER A 124 -0.32 1.51 16.53
C SER A 124 1.12 1.17 16.89
N ASP A 125 1.37 -0.01 17.44
CA ASP A 125 2.71 -0.49 17.80
C ASP A 125 3.46 -1.13 16.61
N GLY A 126 2.82 -1.27 15.45
CA GLY A 126 3.42 -1.85 14.26
C GLY A 126 3.68 -3.35 14.34
N GLN A 127 3.07 -4.06 15.29
CA GLN A 127 3.27 -5.49 15.46
C GLN A 127 2.24 -6.34 14.73
N THR A 128 1.08 -5.77 14.42
CA THR A 128 -0.04 -6.52 13.83
C THR A 128 -0.57 -5.80 12.60
N LEU A 129 -0.71 -6.54 11.51
CA LEU A 129 -1.34 -6.06 10.27
C LEU A 129 -2.70 -6.72 10.11
N PHE A 130 -3.72 -5.90 9.98
CA PHE A 130 -5.10 -6.33 9.73
C PHE A 130 -5.43 -6.12 8.27
N ALA A 131 -6.04 -7.12 7.63
CA ALA A 131 -6.38 -7.05 6.22
C ALA A 131 -7.78 -7.57 5.96
N GLY A 132 -8.59 -6.76 5.30
CA GLY A 132 -9.96 -7.11 4.91
C GLY A 132 -9.99 -7.70 3.50
N TYR A 133 -10.71 -8.81 3.35
CA TYR A 133 -10.75 -9.57 2.10
C TYR A 133 -12.16 -9.68 1.53
N SER A 134 -12.22 -9.97 0.22
CA SER A 134 -13.49 -10.10 -0.51
C SER A 134 -14.34 -11.32 -0.12
N ASP A 135 -13.80 -12.24 0.65
CA ASP A 135 -14.51 -13.40 1.20
C ASP A 135 -15.17 -13.12 2.57
N ASN A 136 -15.29 -11.86 2.94
CA ASN A 136 -15.87 -11.38 4.21
C ASN A 136 -15.02 -11.68 5.45
N LEU A 137 -13.76 -12.06 5.28
CA LEU A 137 -12.87 -12.34 6.39
C LEU A 137 -11.87 -11.21 6.60
N ILE A 138 -11.50 -11.01 7.84
CA ILE A 138 -10.35 -10.21 8.24
C ILE A 138 -9.23 -11.17 8.59
N ARG A 139 -8.10 -11.05 7.92
CA ARG A 139 -6.91 -11.83 8.24
C ARG A 139 -5.93 -10.97 9.00
N VAL A 140 -5.27 -11.59 9.96
CA VAL A 140 -4.39 -10.89 10.90
C VAL A 140 -3.02 -11.54 10.85
N TRP A 141 -2.00 -10.73 10.58
CA TRP A 141 -0.61 -11.18 10.61
C TRP A 141 0.16 -10.43 11.66
N GLN A 142 1.02 -11.14 12.37
CA GLN A 142 1.93 -10.56 13.36
C GLN A 142 3.36 -10.57 12.85
N VAL A 143 4.06 -9.48 13.14
CA VAL A 143 5.50 -9.40 12.86
C VAL A 143 6.21 -10.26 13.89
N SER A 144 6.89 -11.32 13.41
CA SER A 144 7.73 -12.12 14.28
C SER A 144 9.13 -11.51 14.31
N VAL A 145 9.65 -11.30 15.52
CA VAL A 145 11.01 -10.83 15.68
C VAL A 145 11.93 -12.05 15.58
N SER A 146 12.72 -12.08 14.50
CA SER A 146 13.77 -13.08 14.39
C SER A 146 14.89 -12.72 15.35
N THR A 147 15.25 -13.63 16.22
CA THR A 147 16.35 -13.47 17.18
C THR A 147 17.70 -13.81 16.56
N ARG A 148 17.95 -13.36 15.39
CA ARG A 148 19.26 -13.55 14.77
C ARG A 148 20.23 -12.46 15.16
#